data_5675fc0e5ec037402f00c1c9b7e82c24
#
_entry.id   5675fc0e5ec037402f00c1c9b7e82c24
#
_cell.length_a   1.000
_cell.length_b   1.000
_cell.length_c   1.000
_cell.angle_alpha   90.00
_cell.angle_beta   90.00
_cell.angle_gamma   90.00
#
_symmetry.space_group_name_H-M   'P 1'
#
loop_
_entity.id
_entity.type
_entity.pdbx_description
1 polymer ?
#
loop_
_entity_poly.entity_id
_entity_poly.type
_entity_poly.pdbx_seq_one_letter_code
_entity_poly.pdbx_strand_id
1 'polypeptide(L)'
;LHVLFRRQRQMCIRDRLNFFKKSKSKKFKRLKLPIFNKAIDDRFSKKHWYDLKKKPDVIIFEGWCVGAKSEKNNTLKKTINSMEKTKDQKQIWRKYVNDQLKSKYKKLYSQLNCLIYLKAKEFSLLQKWRLKQERKLWVKSKKNLNTKIMSKDNVLTFMQTYQRVTQNMFRNMPKYASVIINLNSNHINNLSSPAQA
;
A
#
# COMPACT_ATOMS: atom_id res chain seq x y z
N LEU A 1 6.16 18.20 6.74
CA LEU A 1 5.53 17.25 5.79
C LEU A 1 5.41 15.83 6.38
N HIS A 2 6.45 15.33 7.05
CA HIS A 2 6.47 13.97 7.61
C HIS A 2 5.51 13.74 8.78
N VAL A 3 5.20 14.76 9.57
CA VAL A 3 4.25 14.67 10.69
C VAL A 3 2.81 14.50 10.20
N LEU A 4 2.44 15.15 9.11
CA LEU A 4 1.14 15.00 8.44
C LEU A 4 0.95 13.58 7.90
N PHE A 5 1.97 13.01 7.25
CA PHE A 5 1.93 11.62 6.79
C PHE A 5 1.78 10.60 7.94
N ARG A 6 2.40 10.84 9.09
CA ARG A 6 2.23 9.97 10.28
C ARG A 6 0.79 9.99 10.79
N ARG A 7 0.18 11.17 10.92
CA ARG A 7 -1.21 11.30 11.41
C ARG A 7 -2.22 10.72 10.44
N GLN A 8 -2.09 10.99 9.15
CA GLN A 8 -2.99 10.46 8.12
C GLN A 8 -2.93 8.94 8.02
N ARG A 9 -1.74 8.32 8.04
CA ARG A 9 -1.59 6.85 8.04
C ARG A 9 -2.21 6.20 9.26
N GLN A 10 -2.04 6.78 10.45
CA GLN A 10 -2.63 6.25 11.68
C GLN A 10 -4.16 6.37 11.68
N MET A 11 -4.70 7.49 11.21
CA MET A 11 -6.14 7.67 11.06
C MET A 11 -6.72 6.68 10.05
N CYS A 12 -6.07 6.49 8.89
CA CYS A 12 -6.51 5.52 7.89
C CYS A 12 -6.52 4.08 8.43
N ILE A 13 -5.53 3.66 9.20
CA ILE A 13 -5.51 2.31 9.80
C ILE A 13 -6.63 2.17 10.83
N ARG A 14 -6.83 3.16 11.69
CA ARG A 14 -7.89 3.16 12.70
C ARG A 14 -9.27 3.10 12.07
N ASP A 15 -9.51 3.91 11.05
CA ASP A 15 -10.80 3.93 10.35
C ASP A 15 -11.07 2.58 9.66
N ARG A 16 -10.06 1.97 9.07
CA ARG A 16 -10.16 0.65 8.44
C ARG A 16 -10.45 -0.45 9.47
N LEU A 17 -9.75 -0.44 10.60
CA LEU A 17 -10.02 -1.37 11.70
C LEU A 17 -11.45 -1.20 12.24
N ASN A 18 -11.89 0.04 12.43
CA ASN A 18 -13.27 0.35 12.86
C ASN A 18 -14.29 -0.11 11.82
N PHE A 19 -14.00 0.10 10.52
CA PHE A 19 -14.85 -0.38 9.44
C PHE A 19 -14.97 -1.91 9.47
N PHE A 20 -13.86 -2.65 9.52
CA PHE A 20 -13.90 -4.12 9.61
C PHE A 20 -14.65 -4.61 10.85
N LYS A 21 -14.41 -3.99 12.01
CA LYS A 21 -15.13 -4.34 13.24
C LYS A 21 -16.64 -4.13 13.09
N LYS A 22 -17.07 -2.98 12.55
CA LYS A 22 -18.47 -2.65 12.38
C LYS A 22 -19.14 -3.48 11.29
N SER A 23 -18.46 -3.76 10.17
CA SER A 23 -18.99 -4.59 9.09
C SER A 23 -19.19 -6.05 9.48
N LYS A 24 -18.39 -6.57 10.42
CA LYS A 24 -18.55 -7.93 10.96
C LYS A 24 -19.66 -8.03 12.03
N SER A 25 -20.15 -6.93 12.54
CA SER A 25 -21.18 -6.93 13.60
C SER A 25 -22.49 -7.56 13.11
N LYS A 26 -23.12 -8.38 13.96
CA LYS A 26 -24.48 -8.89 13.73
C LYS A 26 -25.51 -7.74 13.69
N LYS A 27 -25.30 -6.70 14.50
CA LYS A 27 -26.10 -5.47 14.54
C LYS A 27 -25.48 -4.40 13.65
N PHE A 28 -25.34 -4.68 12.35
CA PHE A 28 -24.81 -3.69 11.40
C PHE A 28 -25.70 -2.47 11.36
N LYS A 29 -25.08 -1.31 11.51
CA LYS A 29 -25.72 0.00 11.30
C LYS A 29 -25.06 0.68 10.11
N ARG A 30 -25.80 1.59 9.47
CA ARG A 30 -25.29 2.51 8.45
C ARG A 30 -23.90 3.04 8.78
N LEU A 31 -22.94 3.02 7.84
CA LEU A 31 -21.58 3.51 8.00
C LEU A 31 -21.25 4.54 6.94
N LYS A 32 -20.63 5.65 7.34
CA LYS A 32 -20.00 6.59 6.40
C LYS A 32 -18.55 6.24 6.20
N LEU A 33 -18.16 6.01 4.93
CA LEU A 33 -16.80 5.66 4.55
C LEU A 33 -16.08 6.89 3.99
N PRO A 34 -14.89 7.24 4.52
CA PRO A 34 -14.12 8.37 4.03
C PRO A 34 -13.71 8.19 2.58
N ILE A 35 -13.90 9.22 1.78
CA ILE A 35 -13.41 9.31 0.40
C ILE A 35 -12.20 10.22 0.38
N PHE A 36 -11.12 9.77 -0.27
CA PHE A 36 -9.88 10.52 -0.41
C PHE A 36 -9.88 11.34 -1.70
N ASN A 37 -9.56 12.62 -1.57
CA ASN A 37 -9.39 13.53 -2.69
C ASN A 37 -7.92 13.60 -3.09
N LYS A 38 -7.56 12.96 -4.20
CA LYS A 38 -6.18 12.93 -4.71
C LYS A 38 -5.68 14.30 -5.19
N ALA A 39 -6.58 15.21 -5.56
CA ALA A 39 -6.20 16.52 -6.08
C ALA A 39 -5.62 17.44 -4.99
N ILE A 40 -6.15 17.33 -3.77
CA ILE A 40 -5.70 18.11 -2.61
C ILE A 40 -4.87 17.30 -1.61
N ASP A 41 -4.67 16.01 -1.89
CA ASP A 41 -3.97 15.04 -1.02
C ASP A 41 -4.55 14.93 0.39
N ASP A 42 -5.89 15.02 0.50
CA ASP A 42 -6.62 14.89 1.76
C ASP A 42 -8.00 14.25 1.55
N ARG A 43 -8.75 14.05 2.62
CA ARG A 43 -10.10 13.52 2.59
C ARG A 43 -11.12 14.58 2.21
N PHE A 44 -12.14 14.17 1.50
CA PHE A 44 -13.35 14.99 1.39
C PHE A 44 -13.98 15.22 2.75
N SER A 45 -14.72 16.33 2.92
CA SER A 45 -15.54 16.57 4.11
C SER A 45 -16.57 15.46 4.32
N LYS A 46 -16.98 15.23 5.56
CA LYS A 46 -17.89 14.11 5.95
C LYS A 46 -19.20 14.08 5.17
N LYS A 47 -19.67 15.20 4.64
CA LYS A 47 -20.89 15.27 3.81
C LYS A 47 -20.77 14.49 2.50
N HIS A 48 -19.53 14.38 1.97
CA HIS A 48 -19.24 13.69 0.71
C HIS A 48 -18.78 12.23 0.90
N TRP A 49 -18.77 11.73 2.14
CA TRP A 49 -18.36 10.36 2.39
C TRP A 49 -19.41 9.37 1.87
N TYR A 50 -18.93 8.23 1.38
CA TYR A 50 -19.80 7.18 0.91
C TYR A 50 -20.67 6.64 2.05
N ASP A 51 -21.94 6.50 1.78
CA ASP A 51 -22.94 6.06 2.75
C ASP A 51 -23.28 4.59 2.53
N LEU A 52 -22.67 3.73 3.30
CA LEU A 52 -22.91 2.29 3.28
C LEU A 52 -24.15 1.97 4.11
N LYS A 53 -25.27 1.77 3.44
CA LYS A 53 -26.59 1.54 4.08
C LYS A 53 -26.83 0.09 4.45
N LYS A 54 -26.25 -0.86 3.71
CA LYS A 54 -26.40 -2.31 3.91
C LYS A 54 -25.06 -2.95 4.29
N LYS A 55 -25.11 -4.02 5.08
CA LYS A 55 -23.93 -4.82 5.40
C LYS A 55 -23.39 -5.44 4.11
N PRO A 56 -22.09 -5.30 3.81
CA PRO A 56 -21.51 -5.94 2.65
C PRO A 56 -21.28 -7.43 2.92
N ASP A 57 -21.52 -8.26 1.93
CA ASP A 57 -21.20 -9.69 1.97
C ASP A 57 -19.71 -9.93 1.74
N VAL A 58 -19.09 -9.15 0.84
CA VAL A 58 -17.68 -9.20 0.49
C VAL A 58 -17.05 -7.82 0.61
N ILE A 59 -15.84 -7.77 1.17
CA ILE A 59 -15.04 -6.56 1.26
C ILE A 59 -13.72 -6.81 0.53
N ILE A 60 -13.49 -6.10 -0.56
CA ILE A 60 -12.21 -6.11 -1.25
C ILE A 60 -11.37 -4.96 -0.71
N PHE A 61 -10.26 -5.30 -0.08
CA PHE A 61 -9.31 -4.35 0.47
C PHE A 61 -8.00 -4.39 -0.32
N GLU A 62 -7.79 -3.41 -1.16
CA GLU A 62 -6.62 -3.32 -2.03
C GLU A 62 -5.62 -2.26 -1.58
N GLY A 63 -4.39 -2.42 -1.98
CA GLY A 63 -3.32 -1.45 -1.77
C GLY A 63 -1.95 -2.03 -2.07
N TRP A 64 -0.97 -1.17 -2.29
CA TRP A 64 0.37 -1.58 -2.71
C TRP A 64 1.02 -2.59 -1.75
N CYS A 65 1.09 -2.31 -0.48
CA CYS A 65 1.78 -3.16 0.50
C CYS A 65 0.81 -3.89 1.44
N VAL A 66 -0.42 -4.20 0.96
CA VAL A 66 -1.39 -4.96 1.75
C VAL A 66 -0.84 -6.36 2.01
N GLY A 67 -0.92 -6.79 3.26
CA GLY A 67 -0.40 -8.09 3.69
C GLY A 67 1.11 -8.12 3.99
N ALA A 68 1.84 -7.03 3.79
CA ALA A 68 3.27 -6.99 4.08
C ALA A 68 3.57 -7.29 5.56
N LYS A 69 4.58 -8.12 5.81
CA LYS A 69 5.09 -8.43 7.15
C LYS A 69 6.39 -7.67 7.44
N SER A 70 6.68 -7.47 8.73
CA SER A 70 7.95 -6.89 9.18
C SER A 70 9.13 -7.80 8.88
N GLU A 71 10.31 -7.21 8.70
CA GLU A 71 11.58 -7.92 8.61
C GLU A 71 12.20 -8.11 10.01
N LYS A 72 13.22 -8.99 10.10
CA LYS A 72 14.07 -9.11 11.30
C LYS A 72 14.88 -7.82 11.47
N ASN A 73 15.07 -7.36 12.71
CA ASN A 73 15.77 -6.09 12.95
C ASN A 73 17.21 -6.06 12.44
N ASN A 74 17.91 -7.18 12.41
CA ASN A 74 19.27 -7.26 11.89
C ASN A 74 19.35 -6.98 10.38
N THR A 75 18.31 -7.32 9.59
CA THR A 75 18.27 -7.04 8.16
C THR A 75 18.14 -5.55 7.85
N LEU A 76 17.64 -4.76 8.82
CA LEU A 76 17.51 -3.31 8.68
C LEU A 76 18.87 -2.59 8.74
N LYS A 77 19.92 -3.23 9.26
CA LYS A 77 21.26 -2.62 9.34
C LYS A 77 21.83 -2.34 7.94
N LYS A 78 21.61 -3.25 6.99
CA LYS A 78 22.07 -3.11 5.61
C LYS A 78 21.14 -2.21 4.81
N THR A 79 21.67 -1.15 4.21
CA THR A 79 20.95 -0.30 3.24
C THR A 79 20.75 -1.03 1.91
N ILE A 80 19.61 -0.81 1.26
CA ILE A 80 19.27 -1.49 -0.01
C ILE A 80 19.19 -0.54 -1.20
N ASN A 81 19.21 0.75 -0.97
CA ASN A 81 19.18 1.76 -2.03
C ASN A 81 19.86 3.07 -1.59
N SER A 82 20.01 4.00 -2.53
CA SER A 82 20.69 5.28 -2.29
C SER A 82 19.96 6.13 -1.25
N MET A 83 18.62 6.14 -1.24
CA MET A 83 17.84 6.92 -0.28
C MET A 83 18.09 6.44 1.17
N GLU A 84 18.11 5.14 1.42
CA GLU A 84 18.45 4.62 2.76
C GLU A 84 19.89 4.96 3.14
N LYS A 85 20.82 4.91 2.16
CA LYS A 85 22.23 5.24 2.38
C LYS A 85 22.44 6.72 2.71
N THR A 86 21.71 7.64 2.06
CA THR A 86 21.96 9.08 2.19
C THR A 86 21.00 9.80 3.13
N LYS A 87 19.74 9.37 3.18
CA LYS A 87 18.66 10.07 3.93
C LYS A 87 18.18 9.35 5.18
N ASP A 88 18.57 8.06 5.35
CA ASP A 88 18.17 7.27 6.53
C ASP A 88 19.36 6.50 7.13
N GLN A 89 20.54 7.12 7.22
CA GLN A 89 21.75 6.52 7.78
C GLN A 89 21.53 5.99 9.20
N LYS A 90 20.80 6.73 10.03
CA LYS A 90 20.44 6.35 11.41
C LYS A 90 19.32 5.31 11.52
N GLN A 91 18.82 4.78 10.39
CA GLN A 91 17.76 3.76 10.33
C GLN A 91 16.41 4.19 10.95
N ILE A 92 16.16 5.46 11.12
CA ILE A 92 14.97 5.97 11.82
C ILE A 92 13.71 5.61 11.03
N TRP A 93 13.73 5.84 9.70
CA TRP A 93 12.56 5.61 8.86
C TRP A 93 12.27 4.15 8.63
N ARG A 94 13.29 3.36 8.26
CA ARG A 94 13.08 1.92 7.99
C ARG A 94 12.71 1.15 9.25
N LYS A 95 13.26 1.50 10.43
CA LYS A 95 12.82 0.97 11.73
C LYS A 95 11.37 1.34 12.02
N TYR A 96 11.02 2.64 11.88
CA TYR A 96 9.66 3.09 12.09
C TYR A 96 8.65 2.33 11.21
N VAL A 97 8.93 2.20 9.90
CA VAL A 97 8.07 1.45 8.98
C VAL A 97 7.93 -0.01 9.43
N ASN A 98 9.06 -0.63 9.78
CA ASN A 98 9.08 -2.02 10.24
C ASN A 98 8.26 -2.23 11.52
N ASP A 99 8.35 -1.31 12.49
CA ASP A 99 7.58 -1.35 13.74
C ASP A 99 6.07 -1.16 13.48
N GLN A 100 5.70 -0.29 12.53
CA GLN A 100 4.30 -0.18 12.12
C GLN A 100 3.79 -1.47 11.48
N LEU A 101 4.59 -2.14 10.64
CA LEU A 101 4.25 -3.45 10.06
C LEU A 101 4.10 -4.52 11.15
N LYS A 102 5.00 -4.53 12.13
CA LYS A 102 4.99 -5.47 13.27
C LYS A 102 3.78 -5.27 14.20
N SER A 103 3.24 -4.05 14.28
CA SER A 103 2.20 -3.68 15.24
C SER A 103 0.86 -3.37 14.57
N LYS A 104 0.67 -2.13 14.11
CA LYS A 104 -0.63 -1.63 13.64
C LYS A 104 -1.11 -2.28 12.36
N TYR A 105 -0.20 -2.48 11.38
CA TYR A 105 -0.55 -3.14 10.14
C TYR A 105 -0.81 -4.63 10.35
N LYS A 106 -0.08 -5.29 11.25
CA LYS A 106 -0.36 -6.69 11.63
C LYS A 106 -1.81 -6.84 12.11
N LYS A 107 -2.28 -5.92 12.99
CA LYS A 107 -3.68 -5.91 13.47
C LYS A 107 -4.69 -5.68 12.33
N LEU A 108 -4.35 -4.85 11.35
CA LEU A 108 -5.21 -4.61 10.19
C LEU A 108 -5.27 -5.84 9.29
N TYR A 109 -4.11 -6.42 8.97
CA TYR A 109 -4.04 -7.55 8.04
C TYR A 109 -4.54 -8.85 8.63
N SER A 110 -4.56 -9.01 9.97
CA SER A 110 -5.21 -10.16 10.61
C SER A 110 -6.73 -10.19 10.45
N GLN A 111 -7.34 -9.11 9.93
CA GLN A 111 -8.77 -9.06 9.60
C GLN A 111 -9.10 -9.65 8.21
N LEU A 112 -8.09 -9.88 7.39
CA LEU A 112 -8.25 -10.43 6.04
C LEU A 112 -8.47 -11.95 6.12
N ASN A 113 -9.50 -12.44 5.44
CA ASN A 113 -9.80 -13.88 5.35
C ASN A 113 -9.04 -14.52 4.19
N CYS A 114 -8.77 -13.77 3.13
CA CYS A 114 -8.06 -14.20 1.94
C CYS A 114 -7.07 -13.12 1.52
N LEU A 115 -5.86 -13.51 1.15
CA LEU A 115 -4.84 -12.62 0.63
C LEU A 115 -4.48 -13.03 -0.80
N ILE A 116 -4.88 -12.20 -1.75
CA ILE A 116 -4.50 -12.35 -3.17
C ILE A 116 -3.28 -11.50 -3.43
N TYR A 117 -2.19 -12.11 -3.85
CA TYR A 117 -0.94 -11.43 -4.16
C TYR A 117 -0.72 -11.28 -5.66
N LEU A 118 -0.80 -10.04 -6.15
CA LEU A 118 -0.41 -9.69 -7.51
C LEU A 118 1.11 -9.51 -7.54
N LYS A 119 1.81 -10.55 -7.98
CA LYS A 119 3.28 -10.62 -7.92
C LYS A 119 3.89 -10.16 -9.24
N ALA A 120 4.53 -9.02 -9.25
CA ALA A 120 5.41 -8.61 -10.35
C ALA A 120 6.71 -9.44 -10.33
N LYS A 121 7.31 -9.66 -11.51
CA LYS A 121 8.57 -10.41 -11.64
C LYS A 121 9.70 -9.75 -10.83
N GLU A 122 9.80 -8.43 -10.89
CA GLU A 122 10.88 -7.67 -10.27
C GLU A 122 10.47 -6.23 -9.95
N PHE A 123 11.26 -5.54 -9.13
CA PHE A 123 10.97 -4.17 -8.71
C PHE A 123 11.05 -3.16 -9.86
N SER A 124 11.95 -3.35 -10.81
CA SER A 124 12.10 -2.50 -12.00
C SER A 124 10.81 -2.45 -12.85
N LEU A 125 10.07 -3.55 -12.89
CA LEU A 125 8.78 -3.60 -13.57
C LEU A 125 7.75 -2.69 -12.90
N LEU A 126 7.71 -2.67 -11.57
CA LEU A 126 6.85 -1.75 -10.81
C LEU A 126 7.22 -0.29 -11.07
N GLN A 127 8.51 0.02 -11.20
CA GLN A 127 8.97 1.37 -11.57
C GLN A 127 8.47 1.76 -12.98
N LYS A 128 8.60 0.87 -13.96
CA LYS A 128 8.09 1.09 -15.32
C LYS A 128 6.57 1.35 -15.32
N TRP A 129 5.80 0.56 -14.58
CA TRP A 129 4.35 0.77 -14.48
C TRP A 129 3.99 2.07 -13.79
N ARG A 130 4.71 2.46 -12.75
CA ARG A 130 4.49 3.73 -12.05
C ARG A 130 4.80 4.92 -12.97
N LEU A 131 5.88 4.87 -13.72
CA LEU A 131 6.21 5.89 -14.72
C LEU A 131 5.14 5.98 -15.83
N LYS A 132 4.65 4.84 -16.33
CA LYS A 132 3.55 4.79 -17.31
C LYS A 132 2.27 5.42 -16.74
N GLN A 133 1.99 5.21 -15.46
CA GLN A 133 0.85 5.80 -14.76
C GLN A 133 0.97 7.33 -14.67
N GLU A 134 2.13 7.86 -14.28
CA GLU A 134 2.37 9.31 -14.23
C GLU A 134 2.27 9.95 -15.60
N ARG A 135 2.83 9.30 -16.64
CA ARG A 135 2.69 9.77 -18.03
C ARG A 135 1.22 9.86 -18.47
N LYS A 136 0.41 8.85 -18.15
CA LYS A 136 -1.03 8.88 -18.46
C LYS A 136 -1.74 10.00 -17.70
N LEU A 137 -1.41 10.24 -16.44
CA LEU A 137 -1.95 11.35 -15.66
C LEU A 137 -1.56 12.70 -16.26
N TRP A 138 -0.31 12.87 -16.68
CA TRP A 138 0.17 14.06 -17.35
C TRP A 138 -0.63 14.38 -18.62
N VAL A 139 -0.81 13.39 -19.48
CA VAL A 139 -1.61 13.54 -20.71
C VAL A 139 -3.06 13.90 -20.38
N LYS A 140 -3.67 13.20 -19.41
CA LYS A 140 -5.05 13.42 -18.99
C LYS A 140 -5.27 14.80 -18.36
N SER A 141 -4.27 15.33 -17.67
CA SER A 141 -4.34 16.68 -17.05
C SER A 141 -4.26 17.80 -18.07
N LYS A 142 -4.24 17.52 -19.37
CA LYS A 142 -4.04 18.49 -20.45
C LYS A 142 -2.78 19.36 -20.24
N LYS A 143 -1.73 18.77 -19.68
CA LYS A 143 -0.45 19.42 -19.36
C LYS A 143 -0.58 20.61 -18.40
N ASN A 144 -1.58 20.61 -17.53
CA ASN A 144 -1.76 21.67 -16.54
C ASN A 144 -0.62 21.63 -15.52
N LEU A 145 0.15 22.69 -15.42
CA LEU A 145 1.32 22.82 -14.55
C LEU A 145 0.99 22.83 -13.05
N ASN A 146 -0.26 23.11 -12.67
CA ASN A 146 -0.70 23.14 -11.27
C ASN A 146 -1.00 21.74 -10.69
N THR A 147 -0.61 20.68 -11.39
CA THR A 147 -0.82 19.30 -10.90
C THR A 147 0.39 18.82 -10.12
N LYS A 148 0.15 17.99 -9.07
CA LYS A 148 1.20 17.31 -8.30
C LYS A 148 1.75 16.06 -9.01
N ILE A 149 1.81 16.08 -10.34
CA ILE A 149 2.35 14.98 -11.14
C ILE A 149 3.88 14.97 -11.00
N MET A 150 4.42 13.81 -10.66
CA MET A 150 5.85 13.66 -10.41
C MET A 150 6.65 13.56 -11.71
N SER A 151 7.84 14.19 -11.75
CA SER A 151 8.84 13.95 -12.77
C SER A 151 9.36 12.51 -12.70
N LYS A 152 10.06 12.04 -13.74
CA LYS A 152 10.68 10.71 -13.76
C LYS A 152 11.57 10.47 -12.54
N ASP A 153 12.45 11.42 -12.21
CA ASP A 153 13.40 11.28 -11.11
C ASP A 153 12.70 11.29 -9.74
N ASN A 154 11.67 12.13 -9.60
CA ASN A 154 10.83 12.15 -8.41
C ASN A 154 10.08 10.82 -8.22
N VAL A 155 9.59 10.21 -9.31
CA VAL A 155 8.97 8.87 -9.26
C VAL A 155 9.97 7.82 -8.81
N LEU A 156 11.16 7.80 -9.39
CA LEU A 156 12.20 6.82 -9.02
C LEU A 156 12.65 6.99 -7.57
N THR A 157 12.84 8.22 -7.11
CA THR A 157 13.15 8.53 -5.72
C THR A 157 12.01 8.12 -4.78
N PHE A 158 10.78 8.44 -5.12
CA PHE A 158 9.59 8.03 -4.37
C PHE A 158 9.48 6.51 -4.27
N MET A 159 9.75 5.79 -5.35
CA MET A 159 9.70 4.33 -5.36
C MET A 159 10.72 3.68 -4.40
N GLN A 160 11.85 4.31 -4.14
CA GLN A 160 12.85 3.81 -3.18
C GLN A 160 12.27 3.70 -1.75
N THR A 161 11.29 4.54 -1.39
CA THR A 161 10.62 4.48 -0.07
C THR A 161 9.86 3.19 0.16
N TYR A 162 9.39 2.54 -0.91
CA TYR A 162 8.63 1.29 -0.89
C TYR A 162 9.48 0.07 -1.21
N GLN A 163 10.70 0.26 -1.72
CA GLN A 163 11.54 -0.80 -2.27
C GLN A 163 11.79 -1.91 -1.24
N ARG A 164 12.18 -1.56 -0.02
CA ARG A 164 12.46 -2.53 1.05
C ARG A 164 11.25 -3.42 1.35
N VAL A 165 10.11 -2.81 1.59
CA VAL A 165 8.88 -3.55 1.89
C VAL A 165 8.49 -4.43 0.71
N THR A 166 8.59 -3.91 -0.51
CA THR A 166 8.25 -4.67 -1.73
C THR A 166 9.19 -5.86 -1.95
N GLN A 167 10.49 -5.68 -1.76
CA GLN A 167 11.46 -6.79 -1.87
C GLN A 167 11.24 -7.84 -0.78
N ASN A 168 10.88 -7.42 0.43
CA ASN A 168 10.48 -8.36 1.48
C ASN A 168 9.22 -9.15 1.08
N MET A 169 8.24 -8.49 0.46
CA MET A 169 7.05 -9.15 -0.08
C MET A 169 7.39 -10.15 -1.17
N PHE A 170 8.28 -9.82 -2.11
CA PHE A 170 8.71 -10.77 -3.16
C PHE A 170 9.28 -12.06 -2.57
N ARG A 171 10.06 -11.98 -1.50
CA ARG A 171 10.69 -13.13 -0.84
C ARG A 171 9.74 -13.94 0.03
N ASN A 172 8.85 -13.27 0.75
CA ASN A 172 8.13 -13.89 1.86
C ASN A 172 6.62 -14.04 1.64
N MET A 173 5.97 -13.13 0.88
CA MET A 173 4.53 -13.18 0.69
C MET A 173 4.03 -14.45 -0.01
N PRO A 174 4.77 -15.05 -0.96
CA PRO A 174 4.37 -16.35 -1.53
C PRO A 174 4.16 -17.45 -0.51
N LYS A 175 4.81 -17.38 0.64
CA LYS A 175 4.70 -18.40 1.71
C LYS A 175 3.40 -18.31 2.52
N TYR A 176 2.63 -17.23 2.39
CA TYR A 176 1.42 -17.02 3.19
C TYR A 176 0.27 -16.34 2.44
N ALA A 177 0.43 -16.03 1.17
CA ALA A 177 -0.68 -15.58 0.33
C ALA A 177 -1.62 -16.73 0.03
N SER A 178 -2.93 -16.49 0.04
CA SER A 178 -3.93 -17.49 -0.31
C SER A 178 -3.93 -17.80 -1.81
N VAL A 179 -3.67 -16.78 -2.62
CA VAL A 179 -3.59 -16.89 -4.09
C VAL A 179 -2.46 -16.00 -4.59
N ILE A 180 -1.70 -16.49 -5.56
CA ILE A 180 -0.65 -15.73 -6.22
C ILE A 180 -0.99 -15.58 -7.69
N ILE A 181 -1.03 -14.34 -8.17
CA ILE A 181 -1.21 -14.00 -9.58
C ILE A 181 0.09 -13.39 -10.07
N ASN A 182 0.83 -14.12 -10.90
CA ASN A 182 2.09 -13.63 -11.45
C ASN A 182 1.80 -12.68 -12.61
N LEU A 183 2.34 -11.48 -12.53
CA LEU A 183 2.20 -10.44 -13.55
C LEU A 183 3.48 -10.32 -14.36
N ASN A 184 3.37 -10.39 -15.68
CA ASN A 184 4.45 -10.10 -16.62
C ASN A 184 4.40 -8.63 -17.09
N SER A 185 5.29 -8.25 -17.99
CA SER A 185 5.37 -6.89 -18.56
C SER A 185 4.07 -6.43 -19.23
N ASN A 186 3.27 -7.34 -19.72
CA ASN A 186 2.01 -7.07 -20.44
C ASN A 186 0.78 -7.22 -19.56
N HIS A 187 0.95 -7.34 -18.22
CA HIS A 187 -0.13 -7.61 -17.26
C HIS A 187 -0.89 -8.93 -17.50
N ILE A 188 -0.32 -9.85 -18.27
CA ILE A 188 -0.90 -11.18 -18.48
C ILE A 188 -0.64 -12.02 -17.24
N ASN A 189 -1.66 -12.76 -16.83
CA ASN A 189 -1.70 -13.45 -15.54
C ASN A 189 -1.50 -14.96 -15.74
N ASN A 190 -0.58 -15.53 -14.99
CA ASN A 190 -0.55 -16.97 -14.75
C ASN A 190 -0.94 -17.20 -13.28
N LEU A 191 -2.06 -17.89 -13.05
CA LEU A 191 -2.46 -18.32 -11.71
C LEU A 191 -1.51 -19.39 -11.23
N SER A 192 -0.97 -19.21 -10.02
CA SER A 192 -0.29 -20.27 -9.30
C SER A 192 -0.87 -20.35 -7.88
N SER A 193 -1.16 -21.55 -7.42
CA SER A 193 -1.39 -21.78 -5.99
C SER A 193 -0.07 -21.58 -5.22
N PRO A 194 -0.12 -21.20 -3.92
CA PRO A 194 1.07 -21.24 -3.08
C PRO A 194 1.64 -22.67 -3.12
N ALA A 195 2.95 -22.77 -3.31
CA ALA A 195 3.62 -24.06 -3.14
C ALA A 195 3.27 -24.58 -1.74
N GLN A 196 2.65 -25.74 -1.68
CA GLN A 196 2.53 -26.47 -0.43
C GLN A 196 3.96 -26.74 0.04
N ALA A 197 4.38 -26.04 1.10
CA ALA A 197 5.66 -26.25 1.76
C ALA A 197 5.54 -27.39 2.74
#